data_99602a69de19f58a98aaec7a90d815a3
#
_entry.id   99602a69de19f58a98aaec7a90d815a3
#
_cell.length_a   1.000
_cell.length_b   1.000
_cell.length_c   1.000
_cell.angle_alpha   90.00
_cell.angle_beta   90.00
_cell.angle_gamma   90.00
#
_symmetry.space_group_name_H-M   'P 1'
#
loop_
_entity.id
_entity.type
_entity.pdbx_description
1 polymer ?
#
loop_
_entity_poly.entity_id
_entity_poly.type
_entity_poly.pdbx_seq_one_letter_code
_entity_poly.pdbx_strand_id
1 'polypeptide(L)'
;RRQRQMCIRDRINIGDNIERAKSSISEEVRSNESIKSVVDGLDLIAQSTMATFEKIGIKKIESINQKFDHNLHQAMMEIEKNDCEPGTIVQELIPGYTLHDRLLRPAMVGVSKKSQENQDDKAIKEEEKSEK
;
A
#
# COMPACT_ATOMS: atom_id res chain seq x y z
N ARG A 1 -3.42 24.55 -14.68
CA ARG A 1 -3.85 23.35 -13.93
C ARG A 1 -2.87 22.19 -14.03
N ARG A 2 -2.39 21.83 -15.22
CA ARG A 2 -1.39 20.74 -15.43
C ARG A 2 -0.08 20.98 -14.68
N GLN A 3 0.47 22.18 -14.70
CA GLN A 3 1.72 22.52 -14.01
C GLN A 3 1.61 22.39 -12.48
N ARG A 4 0.48 22.79 -11.90
CA ARG A 4 0.25 22.64 -10.46
C ARG A 4 0.18 21.17 -10.02
N GLN A 5 -0.46 20.33 -10.81
CA GLN A 5 -0.53 18.89 -10.54
C GLN A 5 0.84 18.22 -10.65
N MET A 6 1.65 18.65 -11.59
CA MET A 6 3.01 18.16 -11.78
C MET A 6 3.89 18.51 -10.57
N CYS A 7 3.85 19.75 -10.10
CA CYS A 7 4.58 20.19 -8.92
C CYS A 7 4.11 19.49 -7.62
N ILE A 8 2.82 19.20 -7.49
CA ILE A 8 2.28 18.50 -6.33
C ILE A 8 2.73 17.03 -6.35
N ARG A 9 2.72 16.41 -7.53
CA ARG A 9 3.18 15.03 -7.71
C ARG A 9 4.65 14.87 -7.32
N ASP A 10 5.49 15.84 -7.66
CA ASP A 10 6.91 15.83 -7.31
C ASP A 10 7.12 15.95 -5.78
N ARG A 11 6.25 16.66 -5.09
CA ARG A 11 6.30 16.80 -3.64
C ARG A 11 5.95 15.53 -2.89
N ILE A 12 5.17 14.64 -3.48
CA ILE A 12 4.85 13.34 -2.90
C ILE A 12 6.11 12.48 -2.73
N ASN A 13 7.09 12.64 -3.61
CA ASN A 13 8.36 11.95 -3.51
C ASN A 13 9.12 12.26 -2.21
N ILE A 14 8.91 13.43 -1.63
CA ILE A 14 9.47 13.80 -0.32
C ILE A 14 8.91 12.87 0.77
N GLY A 15 7.60 12.66 0.77
CA GLY A 15 6.95 11.74 1.70
C GLY A 15 7.45 10.30 1.53
N ASP A 16 7.61 9.85 0.30
CA ASP A 16 8.14 8.52 -0.02
C ASP A 16 9.57 8.33 0.50
N ASN A 17 10.40 9.35 0.34
CA ASN A 17 11.77 9.32 0.84
C ASN A 17 11.84 9.25 2.36
N ILE A 18 10.95 9.95 3.06
CA ILE A 18 10.82 9.89 4.51
C ILE A 18 10.40 8.49 4.95
N GLU A 19 9.40 7.90 4.31
CA GLU A 19 8.95 6.53 4.60
C GLU A 19 10.05 5.51 4.33
N ARG A 20 10.80 5.67 3.26
CA ARG A 20 11.94 4.82 2.94
C ARG A 20 13.05 4.94 3.98
N ALA A 21 13.34 6.14 4.44
CA ALA A 21 14.30 6.37 5.51
C ALA A 21 13.87 5.70 6.82
N LYS A 22 12.58 5.77 7.17
CA LYS A 22 12.03 5.07 8.33
C LYS A 22 12.15 3.54 8.19
N SER A 23 11.85 3.02 7.02
CA SER A 23 11.88 1.57 6.73
C SER A 23 13.30 1.01 6.74
N SER A 24 14.31 1.82 6.45
CA SER A 24 15.72 1.40 6.45
C SER A 24 16.30 1.19 7.85
N ILE A 25 15.63 1.67 8.87
CA ILE A 25 16.06 1.54 10.26
C ILE A 25 15.61 0.19 10.79
N SER A 26 16.55 -0.68 11.16
CA SER A 26 16.25 -1.99 11.76
C SER A 26 15.69 -1.84 13.17
N GLU A 27 14.93 -2.85 13.63
CA GLU A 27 14.36 -2.84 14.97
C GLU A 27 15.46 -2.87 16.06
N GLU A 28 16.57 -3.54 15.80
CA GLU A 28 17.73 -3.55 16.71
C GLU A 28 18.27 -2.15 16.93
N VAL A 29 18.33 -1.35 15.87
CA VAL A 29 18.76 0.04 15.92
C VAL A 29 17.72 0.91 16.62
N ARG A 30 16.42 0.62 16.44
CA ARG A 30 15.33 1.33 17.13
C ARG A 30 15.36 1.15 18.64
N SER A 31 15.83 0.03 19.12
CA SER A 31 15.95 -0.25 20.57
C SER A 31 17.12 0.46 21.24
N ASN A 32 18.04 1.02 20.48
CA ASN A 32 19.16 1.78 21.01
C ASN A 32 18.71 3.20 21.40
N GLU A 33 18.88 3.57 22.67
CA GLU A 33 18.46 4.88 23.20
C GLU A 33 19.08 6.07 22.47
N SER A 34 20.34 5.94 22.03
CA SER A 34 21.03 7.02 21.30
C SER A 34 20.38 7.33 19.94
N ILE A 35 19.77 6.34 19.34
CA ILE A 35 19.15 6.46 18.00
C ILE A 35 17.65 6.71 18.11
N LYS A 36 17.04 6.36 19.24
CA LYS A 36 15.62 6.55 19.49
C LYS A 36 15.19 8.01 19.29
N SER A 37 15.98 8.96 19.74
CA SER A 37 15.69 10.40 19.53
C SER A 37 15.69 10.79 18.05
N VAL A 38 16.57 10.20 17.25
CA VAL A 38 16.64 10.42 15.79
C VAL A 38 15.41 9.81 15.11
N VAL A 39 15.01 8.61 15.51
CA VAL A 39 13.80 7.94 14.99
C VAL A 39 12.55 8.74 15.34
N ASP A 40 12.44 9.23 16.56
CA ASP A 40 11.31 10.06 17.00
C ASP A 40 11.23 11.37 16.20
N GLY A 41 12.38 12.00 15.93
CA GLY A 41 12.48 13.18 15.08
C GLY A 41 12.03 12.90 13.65
N LEU A 42 12.40 11.74 13.11
CA LEU A 42 12.00 11.31 11.77
C LEU A 42 10.49 11.06 11.69
N ASP A 43 9.92 10.43 12.71
CA ASP A 43 8.47 10.22 12.81
C ASP A 43 7.71 11.55 12.88
N LEU A 44 8.24 12.52 13.59
CA LEU A 44 7.66 13.86 13.68
C LEU A 44 7.65 14.56 12.32
N ILE A 45 8.74 14.46 11.57
CA ILE A 45 8.83 15.00 10.20
C ILE A 45 7.80 14.32 9.28
N ALA A 46 7.66 13.01 9.37
CA ALA A 46 6.68 12.26 8.59
C ALA A 46 5.25 12.71 8.89
N GLN A 47 4.90 12.85 10.16
CA GLN A 47 3.58 13.33 10.59
C GLN A 47 3.32 14.75 10.12
N SER A 48 4.27 15.63 10.25
CA SER A 48 4.19 17.02 9.78
C SER A 48 4.00 17.12 8.27
N THR A 49 4.70 16.28 7.51
CA THR A 49 4.56 16.20 6.06
C THR A 49 3.15 15.73 5.66
N MET A 50 2.64 14.70 6.30
CA MET A 50 1.29 14.19 6.06
C MET A 50 0.22 15.22 6.43
N ALA A 51 0.37 15.92 7.54
CA ALA A 51 -0.54 16.99 7.95
C ALA A 51 -0.55 18.14 6.93
N THR A 52 0.60 18.50 6.39
CA THR A 52 0.70 19.51 5.32
C THR A 52 0.00 19.05 4.05
N PHE A 53 0.13 17.79 3.68
CA PHE A 53 -0.55 17.22 2.52
C PHE A 53 -2.07 17.25 2.69
N GLU A 54 -2.59 16.92 3.86
CA GLU A 54 -4.02 16.99 4.17
C GLU A 54 -4.57 18.41 4.03
N LYS A 55 -3.83 19.42 4.47
CA LYS A 55 -4.22 20.82 4.33
C LYS A 55 -4.37 21.27 2.87
N ILE A 56 -3.57 20.67 1.98
CA ILE A 56 -3.63 20.95 0.54
C ILE A 56 -4.76 20.15 -0.13
N GLY A 57 -5.30 19.14 0.54
CA GLY A 57 -6.32 18.23 0.02
C GLY A 57 -5.77 16.94 -0.55
N ILE A 58 -4.50 16.63 -0.27
CA ILE A 58 -3.87 15.36 -0.64
C ILE A 58 -4.21 14.32 0.44
N LYS A 59 -4.78 13.20 0.00
CA LYS A 59 -5.10 12.07 0.88
C LYS A 59 -4.36 10.83 0.42
N LYS A 60 -3.84 10.08 1.38
CA LYS A 60 -3.27 8.76 1.13
C LYS A 60 -4.40 7.76 0.89
N ILE A 61 -4.24 6.91 -0.13
CA ILE A 61 -5.17 5.84 -0.42
C ILE A 61 -4.94 4.70 0.58
N GLU A 62 -5.98 4.31 1.30
CA GLU A 62 -5.96 3.11 2.12
C GLU A 62 -6.09 1.88 1.23
N SER A 63 -5.08 1.03 1.22
CA SER A 63 -4.98 -0.08 0.28
C SER A 63 -4.98 -1.44 0.97
N ILE A 64 -4.27 -1.60 2.07
CA ILE A 64 -4.10 -2.88 2.76
C ILE A 64 -5.44 -3.38 3.30
N ASN A 65 -5.74 -4.65 3.09
CA ASN A 65 -6.99 -5.33 3.43
C ASN A 65 -8.23 -4.80 2.69
N GLN A 66 -8.05 -3.98 1.68
CA GLN A 66 -9.13 -3.51 0.81
C GLN A 66 -9.23 -4.34 -0.46
N LYS A 67 -10.40 -4.34 -1.09
CA LYS A 67 -10.55 -4.89 -2.42
C LYS A 67 -9.75 -4.09 -3.45
N PHE A 68 -9.15 -4.79 -4.40
CA PHE A 68 -8.48 -4.16 -5.52
C PHE A 68 -9.47 -3.32 -6.35
N ASP A 69 -9.10 -2.08 -6.59
CA ASP A 69 -9.87 -1.15 -7.43
C ASP A 69 -8.96 -0.60 -8.53
N HIS A 70 -9.31 -0.84 -9.78
CA HIS A 70 -8.55 -0.40 -10.96
C HIS A 70 -8.37 1.12 -11.03
N ASN A 71 -9.28 1.89 -10.43
CA ASN A 71 -9.22 3.34 -10.44
C ASN A 71 -8.21 3.92 -9.44
N LEU A 72 -7.90 3.17 -8.37
CA LEU A 72 -7.06 3.62 -7.27
C LEU A 72 -5.76 2.84 -7.12
N HIS A 73 -5.73 1.60 -7.62
CA HIS A 73 -4.64 0.67 -7.39
C HIS A 73 -4.06 0.15 -8.69
N GLN A 74 -2.79 -0.19 -8.64
CA GLN A 74 -2.08 -0.91 -9.71
C GLN A 74 -1.48 -2.17 -9.14
N ALA A 75 -1.92 -3.33 -9.63
CA ALA A 75 -1.38 -4.60 -9.22
C ALA A 75 0.01 -4.81 -9.85
N MET A 76 1.02 -4.96 -9.01
CA MET A 76 2.39 -5.20 -9.44
C MET A 76 2.78 -6.67 -9.34
N MET A 77 2.18 -7.39 -8.41
CA MET A 77 2.42 -8.80 -8.18
C MET A 77 1.19 -9.49 -7.62
N GLU A 78 1.13 -10.80 -7.79
CA GLU A 78 0.15 -11.66 -7.15
C GLU A 78 0.85 -12.48 -6.05
N ILE A 79 0.24 -12.51 -4.86
CA ILE A 79 0.76 -13.24 -3.70
C ILE A 79 -0.21 -14.37 -3.39
N GLU A 80 0.28 -15.59 -3.37
CA GLU A 80 -0.52 -16.74 -2.96
C GLU A 80 -0.82 -16.65 -1.46
N LYS A 81 -2.08 -16.42 -1.14
CA LYS A 81 -2.55 -16.34 0.24
C LYS A 81 -3.97 -16.89 0.33
N ASN A 82 -4.13 -17.91 1.17
CA ASN A 82 -5.42 -18.58 1.33
C ASN A 82 -6.28 -17.99 2.43
N ASP A 83 -5.72 -17.12 3.28
CA ASP A 83 -6.38 -16.53 4.45
C ASP A 83 -7.35 -15.41 4.10
N CYS A 84 -7.30 -14.91 2.88
CA CYS A 84 -8.17 -13.82 2.43
C CYS A 84 -8.77 -14.13 1.05
N GLU A 85 -9.83 -13.41 0.71
CA GLU A 85 -10.47 -13.54 -0.59
C GLU A 85 -9.51 -13.13 -1.74
N PRO A 86 -9.58 -13.80 -2.89
CA PRO A 86 -8.82 -13.37 -4.07
C PRO A 86 -9.15 -11.95 -4.47
N GLY A 87 -8.14 -11.19 -4.87
CA GLY A 87 -8.29 -9.80 -5.22
C GLY A 87 -8.25 -8.84 -4.03
N THR A 88 -7.90 -9.34 -2.84
CA THR A 88 -7.64 -8.50 -1.66
C THR A 88 -6.19 -8.01 -1.68
N ILE A 89 -6.00 -6.75 -1.36
CA ILE A 89 -4.66 -6.15 -1.28
C ILE A 89 -3.99 -6.61 0.01
N VAL A 90 -2.88 -7.32 -0.13
CA VAL A 90 -2.12 -7.88 1.00
C VAL A 90 -0.85 -7.11 1.29
N GLN A 91 -0.33 -6.39 0.30
CA GLN A 91 0.89 -5.60 0.43
C GLN A 91 0.78 -4.31 -0.36
N GLU A 92 1.28 -3.23 0.21
CA GLU A 92 1.45 -1.95 -0.47
C GLU A 92 2.93 -1.70 -0.71
N LEU A 93 3.33 -1.65 -1.98
CA LEU A 93 4.71 -1.41 -2.38
C LEU A 93 5.03 0.07 -2.42
N ILE A 94 4.15 0.85 -3.05
CA ILE A 94 4.24 2.30 -3.13
C ILE A 94 2.87 2.87 -2.81
N PRO A 95 2.76 3.79 -1.83
CA PRO A 95 1.48 4.37 -1.48
C PRO A 95 0.93 5.25 -2.62
N GLY A 96 -0.38 5.22 -2.79
CA GLY A 96 -1.09 6.08 -3.72
C GLY A 96 -1.66 7.31 -3.01
N TYR A 97 -1.86 8.36 -3.78
CA TYR A 97 -2.39 9.63 -3.29
C TYR A 97 -3.46 10.19 -4.23
N THR A 98 -4.45 10.82 -3.63
CA THR A 98 -5.48 11.57 -4.34
C THR A 98 -5.39 13.05 -3.96
N LEU A 99 -5.69 13.93 -4.90
CA LEU A 99 -5.86 15.36 -4.65
C LEU A 99 -7.34 15.71 -4.81
N HIS A 100 -8.01 16.00 -3.70
CA HIS A 100 -9.47 16.09 -3.68
C HIS A 100 -10.10 14.83 -4.28
N ASP A 101 -10.86 14.93 -5.37
CA ASP A 101 -11.47 13.79 -6.06
C ASP A 101 -10.64 13.24 -7.23
N ARG A 102 -9.42 13.73 -7.43
CA ARG A 102 -8.55 13.31 -8.52
C ARG A 102 -7.44 12.40 -8.05
N LEU A 103 -7.18 11.36 -8.83
CA LEU A 103 -6.04 10.49 -8.62
C LEU A 103 -4.74 11.22 -9.02
N LEU A 104 -3.81 11.37 -8.08
CA LEU A 104 -2.45 11.86 -8.37
C LEU A 104 -1.53 10.72 -8.78
N ARG A 105 -1.58 9.64 -8.03
CA ARG A 105 -0.76 8.46 -8.24
C ARG A 105 -1.49 7.23 -7.70
N PRO A 106 -1.61 6.14 -8.47
CA PRO A 106 -2.20 4.92 -7.97
C PRO A 106 -1.28 4.25 -6.95
N ALA A 107 -1.86 3.54 -5.99
CA ALA A 107 -1.11 2.70 -5.09
C ALA A 107 -0.61 1.46 -5.83
N MET A 108 0.68 1.19 -5.77
CA MET A 108 1.26 -0.04 -6.29
C MET A 108 1.19 -1.12 -5.21
N VAL A 109 0.44 -2.19 -5.49
CA VAL A 109 0.03 -3.17 -4.49
C VAL A 109 0.30 -4.59 -4.96
N GLY A 110 0.43 -5.49 -3.99
CA GLY A 110 0.37 -6.92 -4.21
C GLY A 110 -1.02 -7.43 -3.83
N VAL A 111 -1.65 -8.17 -4.73
CA VAL A 111 -2.99 -8.74 -4.54
C VAL A 111 -2.93 -10.21 -4.19
N SER A 112 -3.88 -10.68 -3.41
CA SER A 112 -4.00 -12.08 -3.07
C SER A 112 -4.51 -12.90 -4.26
N LYS A 113 -3.96 -14.10 -4.40
CA LYS A 113 -4.37 -15.12 -5.35
C LYS A 113 -4.60 -16.42 -4.60
N LYS A 114 -5.62 -17.19 -4.99
CA LYS A 114 -5.76 -18.55 -4.48
C LYS A 114 -4.63 -19.42 -4.98
N SER A 115 -4.07 -20.26 -4.10
CA SER A 115 -3.13 -21.28 -4.52
C SER A 115 -3.83 -22.29 -5.42
N GLN A 116 -3.10 -22.86 -6.39
CA GLN A 116 -3.64 -23.83 -7.34
C GLN A 116 -4.18 -25.08 -6.65
N GLU A 117 -3.60 -25.48 -5.51
CA GLU A 117 -4.07 -26.62 -4.72
C GLU A 117 -5.53 -26.52 -4.29
N ASN A 118 -6.01 -25.33 -3.99
CA ASN A 118 -7.42 -25.11 -3.61
C ASN A 118 -8.38 -25.06 -4.81
N GLN A 119 -7.89 -24.88 -6.00
CA GLN A 119 -8.71 -24.94 -7.21
C GLN A 119 -8.99 -26.38 -7.63
N ASP A 120 -7.99 -27.24 -7.50
CA ASP A 120 -8.14 -28.67 -7.81
C ASP A 120 -9.07 -29.36 -6.82
N ASP A 121 -8.98 -29.05 -5.52
CA ASP A 121 -9.88 -29.58 -4.48
C ASP A 121 -11.33 -29.15 -4.67
N LYS A 122 -11.59 -27.95 -5.20
CA LYS A 122 -12.96 -27.52 -5.52
C LYS A 122 -13.50 -28.21 -6.75
N ALA A 123 -12.70 -28.37 -7.78
CA ALA A 123 -13.10 -29.06 -9.00
C ALA A 123 -13.44 -30.53 -8.71
N ILE A 124 -12.65 -31.21 -7.90
CA ILE A 124 -12.88 -32.60 -7.50
C ILE A 124 -14.18 -32.73 -6.68
N LYS A 125 -14.46 -31.79 -5.80
CA LYS A 125 -15.70 -31.81 -4.99
C LYS A 125 -16.96 -31.49 -5.78
N GLU A 126 -16.85 -30.73 -6.86
CA GLU A 126 -17.96 -30.45 -7.75
C GLU A 126 -18.26 -31.62 -8.67
N GLU A 127 -17.24 -32.37 -9.12
CA GLU A 127 -17.42 -33.59 -9.91
C GLU A 127 -18.07 -34.72 -9.09
N GLU A 128 -17.63 -34.91 -7.84
CA GLU A 128 -18.25 -35.92 -6.93
C GLU A 128 -19.72 -35.62 -6.61
N LYS A 129 -20.14 -34.36 -6.68
CA LYS A 129 -21.51 -33.95 -6.42
C LYS A 129 -22.44 -34.11 -7.63
N SER A 130 -21.88 -34.17 -8.83
CA SER A 130 -22.65 -34.34 -10.06
C SER A 130 -22.94 -35.80 -10.44
N GLU A 131 -22.21 -36.75 -9.83
CA GLU A 131 -22.41 -38.19 -10.05
C GLU A 131 -23.36 -38.88 -9.05
N LYS A 132 -23.96 -38.11 -8.14
CA LYS A 132 -25.02 -38.60 -7.25
C LYS A 132 -26.36 -38.02 -7.62
#